data_8fc6614b45a4f027cbe7318a3d6915d9
#
_entry.id   8fc6614b45a4f027cbe7318a3d6915d9
#
_cell.length_a   1.000
_cell.length_b   1.000
_cell.length_c   1.000
_cell.angle_alpha   90.00
_cell.angle_beta   90.00
_cell.angle_gamma   90.00
#
_symmetry.space_group_name_H-M   'P 1'
#
loop_
_entity.id
_entity.type
_entity.pdbx_description
1 polymer ?
#
loop_
_entity_poly.entity_id
_entity_poly.type
_entity_poly.pdbx_seq_one_letter_code
_entity_poly.pdbx_strand_id
1 'polypeptide(L)'
;MPVGKLVFNMSLPMMISMLVQALYNIVDSIFVAKLSENALTAVSLAFPLQTLLIAVATGTGVGMNALLSRSLGERNFKKANKIADNAAFIYAISYIVFLILGFTIVKPFYASQIGNADVEIMNLGIDYLSTVMIFSFGLFTQIFFERLLTSTGRTIFSMTSQLCGAITNIILDPIMIFGLLGFPKMGVTGAAVATVIGQCVAGIVAGTCNHKYNHEVSLSFKGFRPDISLIGHIYAVGIPSIIMQSIGSIMTYSMNRILIEFSSTATAVFGVYFKLQSFFFMPVFGLNNGITPIIAYNYGAQQRKRMIRTIRISLTTAFCLTFIGFLCFEGIPQVLLGMFNASADMLKIGVPALRIIGIHYLIAWFCIIAGTVFQALGKAVFSMIVSIMRQLVVLIPAAYILSKIGGLHVVWWSFPIAEVISFIVSMAFLIRIYKTIIRKIPEGKL
;
A
#
# COMPACT_ATOMS: atom_id res chain seq x y z
N MET A 1 -8.28 -23.72 14.98
CA MET A 1 -8.24 -23.87 13.50
C MET A 1 -6.83 -24.23 13.06
N PRO A 2 -6.62 -25.17 12.11
CA PRO A 2 -5.30 -25.45 11.52
C PRO A 2 -4.72 -24.19 10.86
N VAL A 3 -3.39 -23.99 11.00
CA VAL A 3 -2.71 -22.75 10.57
C VAL A 3 -2.87 -22.50 9.06
N GLY A 4 -2.77 -23.53 8.21
CA GLY A 4 -2.94 -23.38 6.77
C GLY A 4 -4.32 -22.84 6.39
N LYS A 5 -5.39 -23.40 6.97
CA LYS A 5 -6.77 -22.93 6.76
C LYS A 5 -6.96 -21.50 7.28
N LEU A 6 -6.32 -21.15 8.40
CA LEU A 6 -6.38 -19.81 8.97
C LEU A 6 -5.72 -18.79 8.04
N VAL A 7 -4.50 -19.09 7.56
CA VAL A 7 -3.77 -18.21 6.62
C VAL A 7 -4.59 -18.02 5.34
N PHE A 8 -5.14 -19.10 4.78
CA PHE A 8 -5.96 -19.01 3.57
C PHE A 8 -7.21 -18.16 3.78
N ASN A 9 -7.98 -18.43 4.84
CA ASN A 9 -9.22 -17.72 5.12
C ASN A 9 -9.01 -16.23 5.41
N MET A 10 -7.87 -15.83 5.98
CA MET A 10 -7.58 -14.43 6.26
C MET A 10 -6.91 -13.73 5.08
N SER A 11 -6.06 -14.42 4.33
CA SER A 11 -5.29 -13.78 3.26
C SER A 11 -6.05 -13.70 1.95
N LEU A 12 -6.84 -14.73 1.57
CA LEU A 12 -7.55 -14.74 0.30
C LEU A 12 -8.51 -13.55 0.13
N PRO A 13 -9.35 -13.19 1.13
CA PRO A 13 -10.18 -12.00 1.03
C PRO A 13 -9.35 -10.72 0.84
N MET A 14 -8.23 -10.60 1.56
CA MET A 14 -7.35 -9.43 1.45
C MET A 14 -6.63 -9.36 0.10
N MET A 15 -6.25 -10.50 -0.48
CA MET A 15 -5.68 -10.57 -1.83
C MET A 15 -6.69 -10.09 -2.88
N ILE A 16 -7.93 -10.55 -2.78
CA ILE A 16 -9.03 -10.11 -3.66
C ILE A 16 -9.26 -8.61 -3.50
N SER A 17 -9.32 -8.10 -2.28
CA SER A 17 -9.47 -6.67 -2.00
C SER A 17 -8.40 -5.82 -2.68
N MET A 18 -7.13 -6.24 -2.58
CA MET A 18 -6.02 -5.53 -3.20
C MET A 18 -6.07 -5.55 -4.72
N LEU A 19 -6.49 -6.67 -5.33
CA LEU A 19 -6.71 -6.75 -6.78
C LEU A 19 -7.85 -5.82 -7.23
N VAL A 20 -8.95 -5.80 -6.51
CA VAL A 20 -10.09 -4.91 -6.82
C VAL A 20 -9.67 -3.45 -6.67
N GLN A 21 -8.88 -3.12 -5.66
CA GLN A 21 -8.33 -1.76 -5.49
C GLN A 21 -7.45 -1.35 -6.68
N ALA A 22 -6.62 -2.25 -7.18
CA ALA A 22 -5.81 -1.99 -8.38
C ALA A 22 -6.70 -1.76 -9.62
N LEU A 23 -7.73 -2.57 -9.77
CA LEU A 23 -8.67 -2.45 -10.91
C LEU A 23 -9.45 -1.14 -10.88
N TYR A 24 -10.02 -0.74 -9.73
CA TYR A 24 -10.77 0.50 -9.69
C TYR A 24 -9.88 1.73 -9.93
N ASN A 25 -8.64 1.75 -9.45
CA ASN A 25 -7.69 2.83 -9.74
C ASN A 25 -7.40 2.97 -11.25
N ILE A 26 -7.35 1.84 -11.98
CA ILE A 26 -7.20 1.84 -13.44
C ILE A 26 -8.45 2.40 -14.10
N VAL A 27 -9.64 1.98 -13.67
CA VAL A 27 -10.93 2.42 -14.23
C VAL A 27 -11.12 3.92 -14.03
N ASP A 28 -10.87 4.44 -12.82
CA ASP A 28 -10.92 5.88 -12.51
C ASP A 28 -9.98 6.68 -13.43
N SER A 29 -8.73 6.23 -13.59
CA SER A 29 -7.76 6.86 -14.51
C SER A 29 -8.23 6.88 -15.95
N ILE A 30 -8.93 5.82 -16.43
CA ILE A 30 -9.49 5.77 -17.78
C ILE A 30 -10.60 6.80 -17.94
N PHE A 31 -11.49 6.96 -16.97
CA PHE A 31 -12.57 7.96 -17.05
C PHE A 31 -12.02 9.40 -17.02
N VAL A 32 -11.03 9.68 -16.17
CA VAL A 32 -10.37 10.99 -16.14
C VAL A 32 -9.63 11.29 -17.46
N ALA A 33 -8.95 10.30 -18.04
CA ALA A 33 -8.27 10.46 -19.34
C ALA A 33 -9.23 10.79 -20.49
N LYS A 34 -10.49 10.34 -20.41
CA LYS A 34 -11.53 10.69 -21.40
C LYS A 34 -12.03 12.13 -21.33
N LEU A 35 -11.76 12.85 -20.23
CA LEU A 35 -12.13 14.27 -20.12
C LEU A 35 -11.21 15.14 -20.97
N SER A 36 -9.92 15.11 -20.68
CA SER A 36 -8.87 15.81 -21.39
C SER A 36 -7.49 15.36 -20.91
N GLU A 37 -6.46 15.63 -21.70
CA GLU A 37 -5.07 15.41 -21.31
C GLU A 37 -4.67 16.28 -20.10
N ASN A 38 -5.18 17.53 -20.04
CA ASN A 38 -4.97 18.43 -18.91
C ASN A 38 -5.57 17.87 -17.60
N ALA A 39 -6.74 17.26 -17.68
CA ALA A 39 -7.38 16.60 -16.53
C ALA A 39 -6.54 15.45 -15.98
N LEU A 40 -6.04 14.59 -16.88
CA LEU A 40 -5.17 13.48 -16.48
C LEU A 40 -3.85 13.96 -15.87
N THR A 41 -3.27 15.03 -16.45
CA THR A 41 -2.06 15.66 -15.94
C THR A 41 -2.29 16.26 -14.54
N ALA A 42 -3.41 16.96 -14.35
CA ALA A 42 -3.78 17.56 -13.06
C ALA A 42 -3.89 16.50 -11.95
N VAL A 43 -4.58 15.38 -12.23
CA VAL A 43 -4.71 14.27 -11.27
C VAL A 43 -3.37 13.59 -11.02
N SER A 44 -2.53 13.42 -12.05
CA SER A 44 -1.22 12.82 -11.91
C SER A 44 -0.27 13.64 -11.03
N LEU A 45 -0.36 14.98 -11.11
CA LEU A 45 0.41 15.87 -10.26
C LEU A 45 -0.06 15.85 -8.79
N ALA A 46 -1.30 15.46 -8.51
CA ALA A 46 -1.81 15.25 -7.14
C ALA A 46 -1.18 14.06 -6.42
N PHE A 47 -0.63 13.10 -7.18
CA PHE A 47 -0.19 11.79 -6.68
C PHE A 47 0.71 11.83 -5.46
N PRO A 48 1.74 12.71 -5.33
CA PRO A 48 2.59 12.73 -4.14
C PRO A 48 1.85 13.02 -2.84
N LEU A 49 0.97 14.04 -2.81
CA LEU A 49 0.19 14.37 -1.61
C LEU A 49 -0.91 13.34 -1.33
N GLN A 50 -1.52 12.78 -2.36
CA GLN A 50 -2.49 11.71 -2.22
C GLN A 50 -1.84 10.44 -1.67
N THR A 51 -0.63 10.11 -2.13
CA THR A 51 0.15 8.99 -1.59
C THR A 51 0.52 9.21 -0.14
N LEU A 52 0.90 10.43 0.25
CA LEU A 52 1.17 10.77 1.65
C LEU A 52 -0.07 10.60 2.53
N LEU A 53 -1.24 11.07 2.08
CA LEU A 53 -2.52 10.88 2.77
C LEU A 53 -2.81 9.38 3.02
N ILE A 54 -2.70 8.56 1.96
CA ILE A 54 -2.91 7.11 2.05
C ILE A 54 -1.85 6.46 2.94
N ALA A 55 -0.59 6.87 2.84
CA ALA A 55 0.50 6.34 3.65
C ALA A 55 0.29 6.59 5.14
N VAL A 56 -0.17 7.79 5.52
CA VAL A 56 -0.48 8.12 6.93
C VAL A 56 -1.64 7.25 7.42
N ALA A 57 -2.71 7.13 6.67
CA ALA A 57 -3.87 6.32 7.05
C ALA A 57 -3.51 4.82 7.18
N THR A 58 -2.85 4.25 6.17
CA THR A 58 -2.50 2.82 6.15
C THR A 58 -1.37 2.49 7.10
N GLY A 59 -0.34 3.34 7.22
CA GLY A 59 0.78 3.12 8.13
C GLY A 59 0.37 3.18 9.60
N THR A 60 -0.50 4.13 9.97
CA THR A 60 -1.13 4.15 11.30
C THR A 60 -1.92 2.86 11.55
N GLY A 61 -2.64 2.38 10.51
CA GLY A 61 -3.38 1.12 10.56
C GLY A 61 -2.51 -0.11 10.76
N VAL A 62 -1.32 -0.15 10.19
CA VAL A 62 -0.36 -1.25 10.42
C VAL A 62 0.08 -1.27 11.88
N GLY A 63 0.39 -0.10 12.45
CA GLY A 63 0.75 0.02 13.87
C GLY A 63 -0.37 -0.43 14.80
N MET A 64 -1.59 0.05 14.57
CA MET A 64 -2.76 -0.38 15.32
C MET A 64 -2.99 -1.88 15.21
N ASN A 65 -2.98 -2.44 13.99
CA ASN A 65 -3.22 -3.86 13.73
C ASN A 65 -2.23 -4.76 14.47
N ALA A 66 -0.94 -4.45 14.41
CA ALA A 66 0.08 -5.24 15.10
C ALA A 66 -0.11 -5.24 16.62
N LEU A 67 -0.39 -4.06 17.20
CA LEU A 67 -0.52 -3.90 18.65
C LEU A 67 -1.83 -4.51 19.18
N LEU A 68 -2.93 -4.30 18.45
CA LEU A 68 -4.25 -4.81 18.78
C LEU A 68 -4.28 -6.34 18.71
N SER A 69 -3.81 -6.93 17.61
CA SER A 69 -3.76 -8.38 17.44
C SER A 69 -2.88 -9.06 18.49
N ARG A 70 -1.75 -8.42 18.85
CA ARG A 70 -0.91 -8.89 19.94
C ARG A 70 -1.64 -8.89 21.28
N SER A 71 -2.33 -7.80 21.62
CA SER A 71 -3.08 -7.69 22.88
C SER A 71 -4.23 -8.69 22.95
N LEU A 72 -4.88 -8.99 21.83
CA LEU A 72 -5.89 -10.06 21.75
C LEU A 72 -5.24 -11.44 21.96
N GLY A 73 -4.05 -11.67 21.44
CA GLY A 73 -3.28 -12.89 21.69
C GLY A 73 -2.88 -13.05 23.17
N GLU A 74 -2.54 -11.95 23.83
CA GLU A 74 -2.27 -11.87 25.29
C GLU A 74 -3.55 -12.05 26.13
N ARG A 75 -4.75 -12.15 25.50
CA ARG A 75 -6.08 -12.14 26.13
C ARG A 75 -6.35 -10.90 26.98
N ASN A 76 -5.69 -9.80 26.68
CA ASN A 76 -5.87 -8.53 27.37
C ASN A 76 -6.86 -7.63 26.63
N PHE A 77 -8.15 -7.95 26.75
CA PHE A 77 -9.22 -7.23 26.06
C PHE A 77 -9.33 -5.76 26.51
N LYS A 78 -9.02 -5.46 27.78
CA LYS A 78 -9.00 -4.07 28.27
C LYS A 78 -7.96 -3.23 27.55
N LYS A 79 -6.75 -3.79 27.35
CA LYS A 79 -5.69 -3.13 26.59
C LYS A 79 -6.06 -3.02 25.12
N ALA A 80 -6.68 -4.06 24.54
CA ALA A 80 -7.14 -4.06 23.15
C ALA A 80 -8.15 -2.92 22.91
N ASN A 81 -9.14 -2.76 23.76
CA ASN A 81 -10.12 -1.65 23.69
C ASN A 81 -9.45 -0.28 23.80
N LYS A 82 -8.52 -0.09 24.76
CA LYS A 82 -7.74 1.15 24.87
C LYS A 82 -6.94 1.47 23.62
N ILE A 83 -6.34 0.44 22.97
CA ILE A 83 -5.62 0.63 21.71
C ILE A 83 -6.57 1.08 20.62
N ALA A 84 -7.76 0.47 20.50
CA ALA A 84 -8.75 0.85 19.51
C ALA A 84 -9.26 2.29 19.72
N ASP A 85 -9.55 2.69 20.96
CA ASP A 85 -9.99 4.06 21.31
C ASP A 85 -8.89 5.10 21.00
N ASN A 86 -7.63 4.82 21.37
CA ASN A 86 -6.51 5.70 21.05
C ASN A 86 -6.24 5.76 19.53
N ALA A 87 -6.39 4.65 18.81
CA ALA A 87 -6.27 4.64 17.36
C ALA A 87 -7.37 5.50 16.71
N ALA A 88 -8.64 5.40 17.15
CA ALA A 88 -9.72 6.24 16.67
C ALA A 88 -9.41 7.73 16.87
N PHE A 89 -8.85 8.09 18.03
CA PHE A 89 -8.40 9.45 18.32
C PHE A 89 -7.28 9.91 17.36
N ILE A 90 -6.28 9.06 17.10
CA ILE A 90 -5.21 9.36 16.14
C ILE A 90 -5.78 9.56 14.74
N TYR A 91 -6.71 8.72 14.30
CA TYR A 91 -7.35 8.84 12.99
C TYR A 91 -8.15 10.15 12.86
N ALA A 92 -8.87 10.53 13.93
CA ALA A 92 -9.57 11.82 13.97
C ALA A 92 -8.61 13.01 13.88
N ILE A 93 -7.51 12.99 14.61
CA ILE A 93 -6.48 14.04 14.52
C ILE A 93 -5.84 14.07 13.13
N SER A 94 -5.49 12.89 12.57
CA SER A 94 -4.91 12.80 11.23
C SER A 94 -5.86 13.40 10.18
N TYR A 95 -7.15 13.11 10.29
CA TYR A 95 -8.15 13.75 9.44
C TYR A 95 -8.16 15.28 9.58
N ILE A 96 -8.15 15.81 10.81
CA ILE A 96 -8.13 17.28 11.05
C ILE A 96 -6.88 17.91 10.44
N VAL A 97 -5.72 17.26 10.57
CA VAL A 97 -4.49 17.72 9.94
C VAL A 97 -4.63 17.79 8.42
N PHE A 98 -5.13 16.72 7.78
CA PHE A 98 -5.31 16.72 6.33
C PHE A 98 -6.43 17.65 5.85
N LEU A 99 -7.47 17.90 6.66
CA LEU A 99 -8.48 18.92 6.42
C LEU A 99 -7.82 20.32 6.34
N ILE A 100 -6.97 20.66 7.30
CA ILE A 100 -6.24 21.93 7.32
C ILE A 100 -5.28 22.01 6.14
N LEU A 101 -4.54 20.95 5.85
CA LEU A 101 -3.63 20.89 4.71
C LEU A 101 -4.37 21.01 3.37
N GLY A 102 -5.59 20.49 3.26
CA GLY A 102 -6.45 20.63 2.09
C GLY A 102 -6.78 22.09 1.76
N PHE A 103 -6.94 22.91 2.77
CA PHE A 103 -7.18 24.34 2.58
C PHE A 103 -5.89 25.18 2.40
N THR A 104 -4.77 24.76 2.97
CA THR A 104 -3.57 25.61 3.07
C THR A 104 -2.47 25.24 2.08
N ILE A 105 -2.22 23.96 1.86
CA ILE A 105 -1.04 23.48 1.11
C ILE A 105 -1.34 23.19 -0.36
N VAL A 106 -2.57 22.85 -0.73
CA VAL A 106 -2.87 22.37 -2.09
C VAL A 106 -2.52 23.43 -3.15
N LYS A 107 -2.91 24.68 -2.94
CA LYS A 107 -2.62 25.78 -3.87
C LYS A 107 -1.10 26.07 -4.00
N PRO A 108 -0.33 26.26 -2.92
CA PRO A 108 1.12 26.41 -2.99
C PRO A 108 1.82 25.19 -3.62
N PHE A 109 1.32 23.99 -3.36
CA PHE A 109 1.87 22.76 -3.92
C PHE A 109 1.78 22.74 -5.46
N TYR A 110 0.61 23.02 -6.03
CA TYR A 110 0.46 23.11 -7.49
C TYR A 110 1.26 24.28 -8.08
N ALA A 111 1.26 25.44 -7.43
CA ALA A 111 2.06 26.58 -7.87
C ALA A 111 3.56 26.25 -7.91
N SER A 112 4.07 25.44 -6.98
CA SER A 112 5.48 25.00 -6.99
C SER A 112 5.81 24.01 -8.10
N GLN A 113 4.85 23.24 -8.60
CA GLN A 113 5.07 22.25 -9.65
C GLN A 113 4.95 22.82 -11.07
N ILE A 114 3.96 23.66 -11.30
CA ILE A 114 3.60 24.16 -12.65
C ILE A 114 4.04 25.62 -12.84
N GLY A 115 4.26 26.35 -11.75
CA GLY A 115 4.46 27.81 -11.80
C GLY A 115 3.18 28.49 -12.31
N ASN A 116 3.33 29.49 -13.18
CA ASN A 116 2.22 30.18 -13.82
C ASN A 116 1.97 29.67 -15.27
N ALA A 117 2.54 28.53 -15.63
CA ALA A 117 2.58 28.08 -17.03
C ALA A 117 1.22 27.60 -17.55
N ASP A 118 0.40 26.97 -16.70
CA ASP A 118 -0.90 26.41 -17.11
C ASP A 118 -1.95 26.57 -15.99
N VAL A 119 -2.76 27.61 -16.13
CA VAL A 119 -3.81 27.96 -15.16
C VAL A 119 -4.93 26.89 -15.13
N GLU A 120 -5.22 26.25 -16.27
CA GLU A 120 -6.25 25.23 -16.35
C GLU A 120 -5.87 23.99 -15.53
N ILE A 121 -4.67 23.45 -15.75
CA ILE A 121 -4.15 22.29 -14.99
C ILE A 121 -4.09 22.61 -13.50
N MET A 122 -3.67 23.83 -13.14
CA MET A 122 -3.61 24.26 -11.75
C MET A 122 -5.00 24.26 -11.10
N ASN A 123 -6.02 24.83 -11.75
CA ASN A 123 -7.37 24.87 -11.19
C ASN A 123 -7.99 23.48 -11.06
N LEU A 124 -7.90 22.66 -12.11
CA LEU A 124 -8.39 21.27 -12.08
C LEU A 124 -7.73 20.46 -10.97
N GLY A 125 -6.42 20.65 -10.79
CA GLY A 125 -5.65 19.94 -9.77
C GLY A 125 -6.01 20.40 -8.35
N ILE A 126 -6.17 21.71 -8.14
CA ILE A 126 -6.59 22.27 -6.85
C ILE A 126 -7.97 21.74 -6.48
N ASP A 127 -8.93 21.77 -7.40
CA ASP A 127 -10.29 21.28 -7.16
C ASP A 127 -10.30 19.80 -6.80
N TYR A 128 -9.54 18.97 -7.53
CA TYR A 128 -9.43 17.54 -7.26
C TYR A 128 -8.82 17.26 -5.90
N LEU A 129 -7.60 17.77 -5.68
CA LEU A 129 -6.82 17.41 -4.49
C LEU A 129 -7.41 18.02 -3.21
N SER A 130 -7.93 19.26 -3.28
CA SER A 130 -8.63 19.86 -2.15
C SER A 130 -9.85 19.06 -1.76
N THR A 131 -10.65 18.61 -2.74
CA THR A 131 -11.82 17.76 -2.47
C THR A 131 -11.41 16.46 -1.78
N VAL A 132 -10.40 15.76 -2.30
CA VAL A 132 -9.92 14.50 -1.71
C VAL A 132 -9.38 14.70 -0.30
N MET A 133 -8.63 15.77 -0.04
CA MET A 133 -8.02 16.00 1.28
C MET A 133 -9.04 16.52 2.31
N ILE A 134 -9.91 17.45 1.94
CA ILE A 134 -10.93 18.01 2.84
C ILE A 134 -11.93 16.94 3.27
N PHE A 135 -12.34 16.08 2.35
CA PHE A 135 -13.30 15.01 2.61
C PHE A 135 -12.64 13.66 2.90
N SER A 136 -11.36 13.65 3.30
CA SER A 136 -10.61 12.42 3.61
C SER A 136 -11.13 11.66 4.84
N PHE A 137 -12.12 12.19 5.57
CA PHE A 137 -12.74 11.48 6.71
C PHE A 137 -13.27 10.08 6.29
N GLY A 138 -13.76 9.94 5.06
CA GLY A 138 -14.20 8.66 4.50
C GLY A 138 -13.07 7.64 4.48
N LEU A 139 -11.90 8.04 3.94
CA LEU A 139 -10.71 7.20 3.89
C LEU A 139 -10.22 6.80 5.29
N PHE A 140 -10.10 7.76 6.21
CA PHE A 140 -9.64 7.48 7.56
C PHE A 140 -10.59 6.56 8.31
N THR A 141 -11.90 6.77 8.20
CA THR A 141 -12.93 5.92 8.81
C THR A 141 -12.92 4.51 8.23
N GLN A 142 -12.84 4.40 6.89
CA GLN A 142 -12.75 3.13 6.19
C GLN A 142 -11.56 2.32 6.70
N ILE A 143 -10.35 2.86 6.62
CA ILE A 143 -9.12 2.15 6.99
C ILE A 143 -9.14 1.77 8.47
N PHE A 144 -9.61 2.66 9.35
CA PHE A 144 -9.74 2.37 10.77
C PHE A 144 -10.58 1.12 11.05
N PHE A 145 -11.82 1.08 10.53
CA PHE A 145 -12.70 -0.07 10.75
C PHE A 145 -12.24 -1.34 10.04
N GLU A 146 -11.67 -1.23 8.85
CA GLU A 146 -11.06 -2.36 8.15
C GLU A 146 -9.91 -2.98 8.95
N ARG A 147 -9.08 -2.16 9.60
CA ARG A 147 -8.01 -2.65 10.46
C ARG A 147 -8.51 -3.27 11.75
N LEU A 148 -9.60 -2.77 12.34
CA LEU A 148 -10.26 -3.44 13.45
C LEU A 148 -10.77 -4.83 13.06
N LEU A 149 -11.45 -4.94 11.91
CA LEU A 149 -11.97 -6.21 11.39
C LEU A 149 -10.85 -7.21 11.09
N THR A 150 -9.76 -6.76 10.45
CA THR A 150 -8.61 -7.63 10.14
C THR A 150 -7.88 -8.09 11.40
N SER A 151 -7.73 -7.21 12.40
CA SER A 151 -7.08 -7.54 13.68
C SER A 151 -7.80 -8.62 14.47
N THR A 152 -9.10 -8.72 14.30
CA THR A 152 -9.98 -9.73 14.95
C THR A 152 -10.25 -10.94 14.05
N GLY A 153 -9.55 -11.06 12.91
CA GLY A 153 -9.67 -12.19 11.99
C GLY A 153 -10.88 -12.16 11.06
N ARG A 154 -11.57 -11.04 10.96
CA ARG A 154 -12.81 -10.87 10.19
C ARG A 154 -12.55 -10.25 8.80
N THR A 155 -11.56 -10.77 8.09
CA THR A 155 -11.07 -10.22 6.81
C THR A 155 -12.11 -10.23 5.70
N ILE A 156 -13.08 -11.17 5.72
CA ILE A 156 -14.18 -11.21 4.76
C ILE A 156 -15.01 -9.92 4.80
N PHE A 157 -15.29 -9.39 6.00
CA PHE A 157 -16.04 -8.15 6.13
C PHE A 157 -15.23 -6.92 5.71
N SER A 158 -13.91 -6.95 5.91
CA SER A 158 -13.00 -5.93 5.37
C SER A 158 -13.00 -5.95 3.83
N MET A 159 -12.94 -7.13 3.23
CA MET A 159 -13.09 -7.29 1.77
C MET A 159 -14.44 -6.76 1.28
N THR A 160 -15.54 -7.13 1.95
CA THR A 160 -16.89 -6.69 1.55
C THR A 160 -17.00 -5.17 1.57
N SER A 161 -16.45 -4.51 2.60
CA SER A 161 -16.47 -3.05 2.68
C SER A 161 -15.69 -2.40 1.53
N GLN A 162 -14.50 -2.90 1.21
CA GLN A 162 -13.71 -2.41 0.08
C GLN A 162 -14.40 -2.63 -1.26
N LEU A 163 -15.03 -3.80 -1.45
CA LEU A 163 -15.82 -4.09 -2.65
C LEU A 163 -17.00 -3.12 -2.80
N CYS A 164 -17.75 -2.88 -1.74
CA CYS A 164 -18.86 -1.92 -1.76
C CYS A 164 -18.36 -0.51 -2.14
N GLY A 165 -17.25 -0.07 -1.56
CA GLY A 165 -16.65 1.22 -1.90
C GLY A 165 -16.18 1.31 -3.34
N ALA A 166 -15.48 0.28 -3.83
CA ALA A 166 -14.98 0.24 -5.20
C ALA A 166 -16.13 0.20 -6.23
N ILE A 167 -17.15 -0.60 -6.01
CA ILE A 167 -18.33 -0.66 -6.89
C ILE A 167 -19.06 0.68 -6.90
N THR A 168 -19.23 1.31 -5.73
CA THR A 168 -19.86 2.64 -5.63
C THR A 168 -19.05 3.68 -6.42
N ASN A 169 -17.74 3.69 -6.30
CA ASN A 169 -16.87 4.60 -7.04
C ASN A 169 -16.98 4.36 -8.55
N ILE A 170 -16.84 3.12 -9.03
CA ILE A 170 -16.92 2.77 -10.46
C ILE A 170 -18.27 3.18 -11.07
N ILE A 171 -19.38 3.08 -10.31
CA ILE A 171 -20.70 3.50 -10.78
C ILE A 171 -20.83 5.02 -10.81
N LEU A 172 -20.33 5.71 -9.76
CA LEU A 172 -20.47 7.16 -9.62
C LEU A 172 -19.51 7.94 -10.52
N ASP A 173 -18.34 7.40 -10.86
CA ASP A 173 -17.35 8.07 -11.71
C ASP A 173 -17.97 8.57 -13.03
N PRO A 174 -18.55 7.72 -13.91
CA PRO A 174 -19.13 8.21 -15.16
C PRO A 174 -20.33 9.13 -14.93
N ILE A 175 -21.10 8.91 -13.86
CA ILE A 175 -22.28 9.73 -13.55
C ILE A 175 -21.86 11.16 -13.20
N MET A 176 -20.86 11.32 -12.33
CA MET A 176 -20.44 12.62 -11.82
C MET A 176 -19.43 13.32 -12.74
N ILE A 177 -18.58 12.55 -13.42
CA ILE A 177 -17.60 13.10 -14.36
C ILE A 177 -18.30 13.69 -15.58
N PHE A 178 -19.20 12.91 -16.20
CA PHE A 178 -19.85 13.29 -17.48
C PHE A 178 -21.24 13.90 -17.31
N GLY A 179 -21.80 13.91 -16.10
CA GLY A 179 -23.13 14.47 -15.84
C GLY A 179 -24.26 13.58 -16.37
N LEU A 180 -24.21 12.28 -16.11
CA LEU A 180 -25.25 11.33 -16.51
C LEU A 180 -26.40 11.30 -15.51
N LEU A 181 -27.55 10.77 -15.91
CA LEU A 181 -28.73 10.56 -15.06
C LEU A 181 -29.27 11.85 -14.38
N GLY A 182 -29.05 13.01 -15.00
CA GLY A 182 -29.53 14.28 -14.46
C GLY A 182 -28.58 14.96 -13.45
N PHE A 183 -27.42 14.38 -13.20
CA PHE A 183 -26.39 15.05 -12.40
C PHE A 183 -25.66 16.12 -13.19
N PRO A 184 -25.15 17.20 -12.55
CA PRO A 184 -24.32 18.18 -13.22
C PRO A 184 -23.00 17.55 -13.66
N LYS A 185 -22.46 17.98 -14.80
CA LYS A 185 -21.13 17.58 -15.27
C LYS A 185 -20.07 18.24 -14.38
N MET A 186 -19.42 17.47 -13.53
CA MET A 186 -18.44 17.95 -12.55
C MET A 186 -16.98 17.75 -13.01
N GLY A 187 -16.74 17.02 -14.09
CA GLY A 187 -15.39 16.76 -14.59
C GLY A 187 -14.47 16.10 -13.55
N VAL A 188 -13.27 16.65 -13.37
CA VAL A 188 -12.26 16.11 -12.43
C VAL A 188 -12.73 16.16 -10.99
N THR A 189 -13.46 17.20 -10.58
CA THR A 189 -14.07 17.28 -9.25
C THR A 189 -15.07 16.14 -9.03
N GLY A 190 -15.78 15.73 -10.09
CA GLY A 190 -16.69 14.57 -10.06
C GLY A 190 -15.97 13.27 -9.70
N ALA A 191 -14.78 13.02 -10.27
CA ALA A 191 -13.95 11.88 -9.91
C ALA A 191 -13.52 11.92 -8.43
N ALA A 192 -13.11 13.10 -7.93
CA ALA A 192 -12.76 13.27 -6.52
C ALA A 192 -13.95 12.97 -5.59
N VAL A 193 -15.13 13.50 -5.92
CA VAL A 193 -16.37 13.29 -5.12
C VAL A 193 -16.80 11.83 -5.16
N ALA A 194 -16.76 11.18 -6.33
CA ALA A 194 -17.08 9.75 -6.45
C ALA A 194 -16.14 8.88 -5.60
N THR A 195 -14.84 9.19 -5.59
CA THR A 195 -13.85 8.53 -4.73
C THR A 195 -14.17 8.71 -3.25
N VAL A 196 -14.47 9.94 -2.82
CA VAL A 196 -14.84 10.24 -1.44
C VAL A 196 -16.11 9.49 -1.03
N ILE A 197 -17.15 9.50 -1.85
CA ILE A 197 -18.40 8.77 -1.57
C ILE A 197 -18.13 7.27 -1.47
N GLY A 198 -17.33 6.70 -2.38
CA GLY A 198 -16.94 5.29 -2.31
C GLY A 198 -16.24 4.95 -0.99
N GLN A 199 -15.31 5.79 -0.53
CA GLN A 199 -14.63 5.62 0.76
C GLN A 199 -15.58 5.77 1.95
N CYS A 200 -16.55 6.69 1.88
CA CYS A 200 -17.57 6.85 2.92
C CYS A 200 -18.46 5.61 3.00
N VAL A 201 -18.92 5.07 1.87
CA VAL A 201 -19.73 3.84 1.82
C VAL A 201 -18.93 2.68 2.39
N ALA A 202 -17.67 2.51 1.99
CA ALA A 202 -16.80 1.50 2.56
C ALA A 202 -16.65 1.66 4.10
N GLY A 203 -16.45 2.89 4.58
CA GLY A 203 -16.36 3.20 6.00
C GLY A 203 -17.64 2.86 6.77
N ILE A 204 -18.81 3.19 6.22
CA ILE A 204 -20.12 2.85 6.82
C ILE A 204 -20.32 1.33 6.86
N VAL A 205 -20.04 0.62 5.77
CA VAL A 205 -20.15 -0.84 5.70
C VAL A 205 -19.18 -1.49 6.69
N ALA A 206 -17.91 -1.07 6.73
CA ALA A 206 -16.92 -1.59 7.66
C ALA A 206 -17.31 -1.32 9.12
N GLY A 207 -17.78 -0.11 9.43
CA GLY A 207 -18.27 0.26 10.77
C GLY A 207 -19.48 -0.56 11.20
N THR A 208 -20.45 -0.75 10.32
CA THR A 208 -21.64 -1.57 10.56
C THR A 208 -21.26 -3.03 10.79
N CYS A 209 -20.39 -3.59 9.96
CA CYS A 209 -19.88 -4.95 10.15
C CYS A 209 -19.10 -5.08 11.47
N ASN A 210 -18.30 -4.08 11.81
CA ASN A 210 -17.58 -4.08 13.07
C ASN A 210 -18.55 -4.07 14.26
N HIS A 211 -19.55 -3.21 14.27
CA HIS A 211 -20.55 -3.15 15.33
C HIS A 211 -21.32 -4.46 15.46
N LYS A 212 -21.75 -5.05 14.35
CA LYS A 212 -22.61 -6.25 14.34
C LYS A 212 -21.85 -7.55 14.62
N TYR A 213 -20.62 -7.67 14.15
CA TYR A 213 -19.90 -8.96 14.16
C TYR A 213 -18.63 -8.96 15.01
N ASN A 214 -18.08 -7.81 15.40
CA ASN A 214 -16.85 -7.74 16.18
C ASN A 214 -17.16 -7.54 17.66
N HIS A 215 -17.34 -8.64 18.38
CA HIS A 215 -17.61 -8.63 19.82
C HIS A 215 -16.35 -8.64 20.69
N GLU A 216 -15.17 -8.76 20.07
CA GLU A 216 -13.90 -8.88 20.79
C GLU A 216 -13.31 -7.52 21.16
N VAL A 217 -13.68 -6.49 20.42
CA VAL A 217 -13.22 -5.10 20.63
C VAL A 217 -14.43 -4.18 20.64
N SER A 218 -14.60 -3.46 21.74
CA SER A 218 -15.64 -2.44 21.89
C SER A 218 -15.01 -1.06 21.98
N LEU A 219 -15.51 -0.13 21.15
CA LEU A 219 -15.14 1.28 21.23
C LEU A 219 -15.96 1.96 22.33
N SER A 220 -15.28 2.63 23.26
CA SER A 220 -15.92 3.36 24.33
C SER A 220 -15.21 4.67 24.61
N PHE A 221 -15.80 5.75 24.14
CA PHE A 221 -15.27 7.11 24.39
C PHE A 221 -15.70 7.69 25.74
N LYS A 222 -16.48 6.96 26.53
CA LYS A 222 -16.93 7.43 27.85
C LYS A 222 -15.77 7.50 28.82
N GLY A 223 -15.40 8.72 29.23
CA GLY A 223 -14.23 8.97 30.08
C GLY A 223 -12.87 8.77 29.36
N PHE A 224 -12.86 8.80 28.03
CA PHE A 224 -11.64 8.65 27.25
C PHE A 224 -10.59 9.71 27.61
N ARG A 225 -9.37 9.25 27.82
CA ARG A 225 -8.18 10.10 27.92
C ARG A 225 -7.10 9.52 27.02
N PRO A 226 -6.48 10.35 26.16
CA PRO A 226 -5.38 9.89 25.30
C PRO A 226 -4.23 9.31 26.14
N ASP A 227 -3.82 8.11 25.79
CA ASP A 227 -2.66 7.45 26.41
C ASP A 227 -1.44 7.61 25.49
N ILE A 228 -0.57 8.56 25.83
CA ILE A 228 0.62 8.90 25.03
C ILE A 228 1.54 7.69 24.86
N SER A 229 1.60 6.78 25.85
CA SER A 229 2.40 5.58 25.75
C SER A 229 1.87 4.62 24.69
N LEU A 230 0.54 4.39 24.65
CA LEU A 230 -0.09 3.57 23.63
C LEU A 230 0.02 4.21 22.24
N ILE A 231 -0.18 5.52 22.14
CA ILE A 231 0.01 6.28 20.89
C ILE A 231 1.47 6.12 20.40
N GLY A 232 2.44 6.25 21.29
CA GLY A 232 3.84 6.04 20.96
C GLY A 232 4.13 4.62 20.46
N HIS A 233 3.52 3.59 21.01
CA HIS A 233 3.64 2.22 20.54
C HIS A 233 2.99 1.99 19.16
N ILE A 234 1.84 2.61 18.89
CA ILE A 234 1.21 2.56 17.56
C ILE A 234 2.13 3.20 16.52
N TYR A 235 2.68 4.37 16.81
CA TYR A 235 3.56 5.07 15.89
C TYR A 235 4.97 4.47 15.80
N ALA A 236 5.44 3.70 16.79
CA ALA A 236 6.68 2.95 16.67
C ALA A 236 6.69 1.94 15.50
N VAL A 237 5.50 1.49 15.08
CA VAL A 237 5.30 0.68 13.87
C VAL A 237 4.73 1.53 12.73
N GLY A 238 3.86 2.48 13.04
CA GLY A 238 3.16 3.31 12.08
C GLY A 238 4.10 4.23 11.30
N ILE A 239 4.97 5.00 11.97
CA ILE A 239 5.89 5.94 11.30
C ILE A 239 6.85 5.22 10.34
N PRO A 240 7.55 4.14 10.73
CA PRO A 240 8.33 3.37 9.77
C PRO A 240 7.53 2.90 8.56
N SER A 241 6.27 2.49 8.75
CA SER A 241 5.40 2.04 7.66
C SER A 241 4.97 3.18 6.73
N ILE A 242 4.72 4.39 7.28
CA ILE A 242 4.45 5.61 6.50
C ILE A 242 5.67 5.96 5.63
N ILE A 243 6.86 5.98 6.23
CA ILE A 243 8.11 6.27 5.52
C ILE A 243 8.34 5.26 4.38
N MET A 244 8.15 3.97 4.64
CA MET A 244 8.31 2.92 3.62
C MET A 244 7.44 3.15 2.39
N GLN A 245 6.18 3.56 2.57
CA GLN A 245 5.27 3.85 1.45
C GLN A 245 5.67 5.10 0.68
N SER A 246 6.16 6.12 1.39
CA SER A 246 6.61 7.38 0.77
C SER A 246 7.91 7.24 -0.03
N ILE A 247 8.79 6.32 0.35
CA ILE A 247 10.06 6.07 -0.35
C ILE A 247 9.86 5.63 -1.80
N GLY A 248 8.79 4.88 -2.09
CA GLY A 248 8.47 4.44 -3.44
C GLY A 248 8.31 5.60 -4.43
N SER A 249 7.72 6.71 -4.00
CA SER A 249 7.55 7.90 -4.84
C SER A 249 8.91 8.56 -5.15
N ILE A 250 9.81 8.64 -4.16
CA ILE A 250 11.17 9.19 -4.35
C ILE A 250 11.95 8.32 -5.33
N MET A 251 11.87 7.01 -5.18
CA MET A 251 12.53 6.06 -6.08
C MET A 251 12.04 6.21 -7.52
N THR A 252 10.72 6.25 -7.72
CA THR A 252 10.13 6.41 -9.05
C THR A 252 10.53 7.72 -9.70
N TYR A 253 10.52 8.83 -8.96
CA TYR A 253 10.98 10.13 -9.44
C TYR A 253 12.46 10.06 -9.87
N SER A 254 13.33 9.51 -9.03
CA SER A 254 14.77 9.42 -9.32
C SER A 254 15.07 8.54 -10.52
N MET A 255 14.39 7.40 -10.65
CA MET A 255 14.51 6.52 -11.82
C MET A 255 14.07 7.22 -13.11
N ASN A 256 12.96 7.93 -13.08
CA ASN A 256 12.48 8.70 -14.23
C ASN A 256 13.51 9.76 -14.65
N ARG A 257 14.15 10.44 -13.70
CA ARG A 257 15.22 11.41 -13.99
C ARG A 257 16.43 10.78 -14.66
N ILE A 258 16.81 9.58 -14.27
CA ILE A 258 17.92 8.85 -14.90
C ILE A 258 17.52 8.37 -16.30
N LEU A 259 16.32 7.82 -16.46
CA LEU A 259 15.89 7.21 -17.72
C LEU A 259 15.58 8.24 -18.81
N ILE A 260 15.08 9.42 -18.45
CA ILE A 260 14.77 10.49 -19.41
C ILE A 260 16.04 11.02 -20.12
N GLU A 261 17.21 10.90 -19.50
CA GLU A 261 18.49 11.24 -20.15
C GLU A 261 18.78 10.36 -21.37
N PHE A 262 18.21 9.15 -21.45
CA PHE A 262 18.36 8.26 -22.59
C PHE A 262 17.28 8.46 -23.64
N SER A 263 16.02 8.40 -23.24
CA SER A 263 14.87 8.66 -24.10
C SER A 263 13.56 8.74 -23.30
N SER A 264 12.56 9.40 -23.87
CA SER A 264 11.18 9.37 -23.35
C SER A 264 10.59 7.96 -23.39
N THR A 265 10.96 7.16 -24.39
CA THR A 265 10.55 5.75 -24.54
C THR A 265 11.05 4.88 -23.38
N ALA A 266 12.29 5.11 -22.90
CA ALA A 266 12.82 4.39 -21.72
C ALA A 266 12.01 4.70 -20.45
N THR A 267 11.62 5.95 -20.26
CA THR A 267 10.75 6.36 -19.18
C THR A 267 9.35 5.74 -19.29
N ALA A 268 8.80 5.67 -20.51
CA ALA A 268 7.51 5.01 -20.77
C ALA A 268 7.56 3.51 -20.46
N VAL A 269 8.64 2.81 -20.83
CA VAL A 269 8.89 1.39 -20.48
C VAL A 269 8.87 1.20 -18.97
N PHE A 270 9.56 2.07 -18.22
CA PHE A 270 9.56 2.01 -16.76
C PHE A 270 8.17 2.24 -16.16
N GLY A 271 7.40 3.17 -16.72
CA GLY A 271 6.02 3.41 -16.30
C GLY A 271 5.12 2.19 -16.50
N VAL A 272 5.24 1.49 -17.65
CA VAL A 272 4.51 0.24 -17.90
C VAL A 272 4.96 -0.87 -16.97
N TYR A 273 6.28 -1.04 -16.80
CA TYR A 273 6.83 -1.98 -15.83
C TYR A 273 6.23 -1.76 -14.44
N PHE A 274 6.17 -0.52 -13.96
CA PHE A 274 5.64 -0.20 -12.64
C PHE A 274 4.17 -0.57 -12.46
N LYS A 275 3.35 -0.37 -13.51
CA LYS A 275 1.95 -0.80 -13.52
C LYS A 275 1.82 -2.32 -13.51
N LEU A 276 2.61 -3.02 -14.32
CA LEU A 276 2.64 -4.49 -14.34
C LEU A 276 3.12 -5.05 -13.00
N GLN A 277 4.18 -4.49 -12.44
CA GLN A 277 4.68 -4.87 -11.11
C GLN A 277 3.58 -4.72 -10.06
N SER A 278 2.88 -3.59 -10.03
CA SER A 278 1.80 -3.36 -9.08
C SER A 278 0.75 -4.44 -9.16
N PHE A 279 0.36 -4.86 -10.35
CA PHE A 279 -0.61 -5.94 -10.55
C PHE A 279 -0.15 -7.28 -9.94
N PHE A 280 1.10 -7.69 -10.17
CA PHE A 280 1.64 -8.95 -9.65
C PHE A 280 1.92 -8.90 -8.14
N PHE A 281 2.26 -7.72 -7.59
CA PHE A 281 2.56 -7.59 -6.17
C PHE A 281 1.33 -7.31 -5.28
N MET A 282 0.22 -6.81 -5.84
CA MET A 282 -1.01 -6.57 -5.07
C MET A 282 -1.50 -7.81 -4.29
N PRO A 283 -1.53 -9.02 -4.88
CA PRO A 283 -1.87 -10.22 -4.10
C PRO A 283 -0.90 -10.49 -2.95
N VAL A 284 0.39 -10.22 -3.12
CA VAL A 284 1.39 -10.40 -2.07
C VAL A 284 1.17 -9.40 -0.93
N PHE A 285 0.82 -8.16 -1.23
CA PHE A 285 0.44 -7.18 -0.21
C PHE A 285 -0.87 -7.55 0.49
N GLY A 286 -1.82 -8.14 -0.24
CA GLY A 286 -3.02 -8.73 0.36
C GLY A 286 -2.69 -9.87 1.33
N LEU A 287 -1.78 -10.78 0.94
CA LEU A 287 -1.25 -11.81 1.81
C LEU A 287 -0.65 -11.21 3.09
N ASN A 288 0.16 -10.17 2.98
CA ASN A 288 0.76 -9.47 4.12
C ASN A 288 -0.30 -8.93 5.08
N ASN A 289 -1.34 -8.28 4.56
CA ASN A 289 -2.43 -7.76 5.37
C ASN A 289 -3.16 -8.88 6.14
N GLY A 290 -3.29 -10.06 5.54
CA GLY A 290 -3.91 -11.23 6.17
C GLY A 290 -3.04 -11.90 7.23
N ILE A 291 -1.73 -11.99 7.01
CA ILE A 291 -0.82 -12.72 7.93
C ILE A 291 -0.31 -11.88 9.09
N THR A 292 -0.22 -10.56 8.94
CA THR A 292 0.23 -9.64 10.02
C THR A 292 -0.51 -9.89 11.34
N PRO A 293 -1.86 -9.89 11.37
CA PRO A 293 -2.59 -10.16 12.60
C PRO A 293 -2.38 -11.58 13.13
N ILE A 294 -2.20 -12.58 12.25
CA ILE A 294 -1.94 -13.96 12.67
C ILE A 294 -0.60 -14.07 13.40
N ILE A 295 0.45 -13.46 12.85
CA ILE A 295 1.79 -13.48 13.46
C ILE A 295 1.77 -12.71 14.78
N ALA A 296 1.18 -11.49 14.81
CA ALA A 296 1.11 -10.66 16.01
C ALA A 296 0.28 -11.34 17.11
N TYR A 297 -0.85 -11.95 16.78
CA TYR A 297 -1.68 -12.71 17.72
C TYR A 297 -0.93 -13.90 18.32
N ASN A 298 -0.28 -14.74 17.49
CA ASN A 298 0.46 -15.89 17.98
C ASN A 298 1.71 -15.47 18.79
N TYR A 299 2.28 -14.31 18.48
CA TYR A 299 3.33 -13.71 19.30
C TYR A 299 2.80 -13.34 20.69
N GLY A 300 1.66 -12.64 20.77
CA GLY A 300 1.01 -12.32 22.04
C GLY A 300 0.58 -13.57 22.82
N ALA A 301 0.05 -14.57 22.13
CA ALA A 301 -0.37 -15.85 22.72
C ALA A 301 0.80 -16.79 23.05
N GLN A 302 2.05 -16.40 22.82
CA GLN A 302 3.27 -17.20 23.07
C GLN A 302 3.25 -18.57 22.37
N GLN A 303 2.77 -18.62 21.11
CA GLN A 303 2.60 -19.83 20.31
C GLN A 303 3.66 -19.91 19.19
N ARG A 304 4.93 -20.20 19.52
CA ARG A 304 6.07 -20.22 18.58
C ARG A 304 5.84 -21.13 17.38
N LYS A 305 5.39 -22.37 17.58
CA LYS A 305 5.17 -23.35 16.50
C LYS A 305 4.16 -22.83 15.48
N ARG A 306 3.03 -22.25 15.95
CA ARG A 306 2.00 -21.70 15.07
C ARG A 306 2.52 -20.49 14.29
N MET A 307 3.29 -19.62 14.94
CA MET A 307 3.90 -18.44 14.31
C MET A 307 4.89 -18.87 13.21
N ILE A 308 5.82 -19.78 13.48
CA ILE A 308 6.78 -20.28 12.48
C ILE A 308 6.07 -20.97 11.31
N ARG A 309 5.02 -21.74 11.59
CA ARG A 309 4.23 -22.40 10.54
C ARG A 309 3.51 -21.37 9.66
N THR A 310 2.97 -20.29 10.25
CA THR A 310 2.38 -19.16 9.50
C THR A 310 3.42 -18.54 8.58
N ILE A 311 4.60 -18.19 9.10
CA ILE A 311 5.70 -17.60 8.31
C ILE A 311 6.09 -18.51 7.16
N ARG A 312 6.26 -19.81 7.39
CA ARG A 312 6.63 -20.79 6.35
C ARG A 312 5.58 -20.86 5.23
N ILE A 313 4.30 -21.01 5.59
CA ILE A 313 3.21 -21.04 4.61
C ILE A 313 3.18 -19.73 3.80
N SER A 314 3.35 -18.60 4.46
CA SER A 314 3.36 -17.28 3.81
C SER A 314 4.53 -17.12 2.84
N LEU A 315 5.72 -17.57 3.22
CA LEU A 315 6.91 -17.57 2.34
C LEU A 315 6.66 -18.42 1.08
N THR A 316 6.10 -19.62 1.25
CA THR A 316 5.77 -20.51 0.10
C THR A 316 4.72 -19.88 -0.80
N THR A 317 3.65 -19.30 -0.22
CA THR A 317 2.59 -18.66 -1.00
C THR A 317 3.10 -17.43 -1.75
N ALA A 318 3.88 -16.58 -1.08
CA ALA A 318 4.48 -15.40 -1.70
C ALA A 318 5.45 -15.78 -2.82
N PHE A 319 6.27 -16.83 -2.62
CA PHE A 319 7.14 -17.38 -3.67
C PHE A 319 6.32 -17.81 -4.90
N CYS A 320 5.27 -18.59 -4.73
CA CYS A 320 4.42 -19.03 -5.85
C CYS A 320 3.83 -17.83 -6.61
N LEU A 321 3.35 -16.80 -5.90
CA LEU A 321 2.77 -15.61 -6.52
C LEU A 321 3.81 -14.82 -7.32
N THR A 322 4.98 -14.56 -6.74
CA THR A 322 6.04 -13.80 -7.44
C THR A 322 6.68 -14.63 -8.55
N PHE A 323 6.76 -15.97 -8.40
CA PHE A 323 7.26 -16.86 -9.44
C PHE A 323 6.37 -16.84 -10.69
N ILE A 324 5.03 -16.76 -10.53
CA ILE A 324 4.12 -16.54 -11.65
C ILE A 324 4.46 -15.22 -12.37
N GLY A 325 4.67 -14.15 -11.62
CA GLY A 325 5.09 -12.86 -12.20
C GLY A 325 6.42 -12.95 -12.96
N PHE A 326 7.41 -13.66 -12.40
CA PHE A 326 8.67 -13.96 -13.08
C PHE A 326 8.46 -14.70 -14.40
N LEU A 327 7.68 -15.78 -14.40
CA LEU A 327 7.39 -16.54 -15.62
C LEU A 327 6.67 -15.69 -16.68
N CYS A 328 5.78 -14.79 -16.29
CA CYS A 328 5.12 -13.88 -17.21
C CYS A 328 6.13 -12.87 -17.83
N PHE A 329 7.04 -12.33 -17.03
CA PHE A 329 8.05 -11.36 -17.52
C PHE A 329 9.08 -12.01 -18.42
N GLU A 330 9.46 -13.28 -18.18
CA GLU A 330 10.37 -14.03 -19.04
C GLU A 330 9.68 -14.58 -20.30
N GLY A 331 8.50 -15.17 -20.14
CA GLY A 331 7.83 -15.94 -21.18
C GLY A 331 7.06 -15.10 -22.19
N ILE A 332 6.37 -14.06 -21.73
CA ILE A 332 5.42 -13.28 -22.56
C ILE A 332 5.62 -11.75 -22.46
N PRO A 333 6.85 -11.22 -22.39
CA PRO A 333 7.05 -9.78 -22.20
C PRO A 333 6.47 -8.94 -23.34
N GLN A 334 6.49 -9.44 -24.59
CA GLN A 334 5.89 -8.76 -25.75
C GLN A 334 4.38 -8.60 -25.59
N VAL A 335 3.69 -9.64 -25.08
CA VAL A 335 2.24 -9.58 -24.85
C VAL A 335 1.91 -8.58 -23.76
N LEU A 336 2.67 -8.59 -22.65
CA LEU A 336 2.49 -7.65 -21.56
C LEU A 336 2.67 -6.18 -22.01
N LEU A 337 3.71 -5.89 -22.76
CA LEU A 337 3.94 -4.57 -23.35
C LEU A 337 2.86 -4.22 -24.39
N GLY A 338 2.45 -5.18 -25.20
CA GLY A 338 1.40 -5.02 -26.23
C GLY A 338 0.06 -4.58 -25.64
N MET A 339 -0.26 -4.97 -24.40
CA MET A 339 -1.47 -4.50 -23.69
C MET A 339 -1.50 -2.97 -23.50
N PHE A 340 -0.33 -2.31 -23.58
CA PHE A 340 -0.17 -0.86 -23.46
C PHE A 340 0.10 -0.18 -24.80
N ASN A 341 -0.25 -0.80 -25.93
CA ASN A 341 -0.02 -0.28 -27.27
C ASN A 341 1.45 0.09 -27.54
N ALA A 342 2.37 -0.79 -27.09
CA ALA A 342 3.80 -0.55 -27.21
C ALA A 342 4.24 -0.40 -28.68
N SER A 343 4.97 0.68 -28.98
CA SER A 343 5.64 0.88 -30.27
C SER A 343 6.79 -0.11 -30.48
N ALA A 344 7.28 -0.22 -31.71
CA ALA A 344 8.44 -1.07 -32.02
C ALA A 344 9.68 -0.72 -31.17
N ASP A 345 9.96 0.58 -30.96
CA ASP A 345 11.04 1.05 -30.10
C ASP A 345 10.82 0.71 -28.64
N MET A 346 9.56 0.83 -28.19
CA MET A 346 9.20 0.45 -26.83
C MET A 346 9.34 -1.05 -26.58
N LEU A 347 9.04 -1.91 -27.56
CA LEU A 347 9.29 -3.35 -27.48
C LEU A 347 10.77 -3.67 -27.46
N LYS A 348 11.59 -2.98 -28.29
CA LYS A 348 13.04 -3.17 -28.35
C LYS A 348 13.72 -2.88 -27.01
N ILE A 349 13.29 -1.84 -26.30
CA ILE A 349 13.83 -1.48 -24.98
C ILE A 349 13.15 -2.31 -23.88
N GLY A 350 11.84 -2.48 -23.95
CA GLY A 350 11.02 -3.02 -22.87
C GLY A 350 11.15 -4.52 -22.68
N VAL A 351 11.32 -5.31 -23.75
CA VAL A 351 11.45 -6.77 -23.63
C VAL A 351 12.69 -7.15 -22.84
N PRO A 352 13.91 -6.66 -23.16
CA PRO A 352 15.07 -6.91 -22.33
C PRO A 352 14.93 -6.34 -20.91
N ALA A 353 14.32 -5.14 -20.77
CA ALA A 353 14.10 -4.52 -19.48
C ALA A 353 13.23 -5.39 -18.57
N LEU A 354 12.08 -5.87 -19.05
CA LEU A 354 11.18 -6.72 -18.27
C LEU A 354 11.85 -8.03 -17.84
N ARG A 355 12.62 -8.66 -18.72
CA ARG A 355 13.37 -9.90 -18.41
C ARG A 355 14.41 -9.66 -17.32
N ILE A 356 15.26 -8.65 -17.48
CA ILE A 356 16.29 -8.34 -16.47
C ILE A 356 15.66 -7.98 -15.14
N ILE A 357 14.68 -7.08 -15.14
CA ILE A 357 13.99 -6.67 -13.91
C ILE A 357 13.25 -7.88 -13.32
N GLY A 358 12.62 -8.72 -14.14
CA GLY A 358 11.88 -9.91 -13.71
C GLY A 358 12.67 -10.83 -12.76
N ILE A 359 13.99 -10.88 -12.88
CA ILE A 359 14.87 -11.68 -12.02
C ILE A 359 14.68 -11.37 -10.54
N HIS A 360 14.42 -10.10 -10.18
CA HIS A 360 14.24 -9.72 -8.78
C HIS A 360 13.01 -10.38 -8.12
N TYR A 361 11.99 -10.80 -8.89
CA TYR A 361 10.82 -11.52 -8.38
C TYR A 361 11.18 -12.83 -7.69
N LEU A 362 12.28 -13.47 -8.11
CA LEU A 362 12.77 -14.71 -7.50
C LEU A 362 13.25 -14.54 -6.05
N ILE A 363 13.47 -13.31 -5.62
CA ILE A 363 14.02 -12.99 -4.29
C ILE A 363 13.07 -12.09 -3.48
N ALA A 364 12.30 -11.22 -4.16
CA ALA A 364 11.46 -10.20 -3.53
C ALA A 364 10.46 -10.75 -2.51
N TRP A 365 9.88 -11.94 -2.75
CA TRP A 365 8.96 -12.59 -1.84
C TRP A 365 9.49 -12.73 -0.42
N PHE A 366 10.78 -13.04 -0.30
CA PHE A 366 11.42 -13.19 1.01
C PHE A 366 11.51 -11.86 1.75
N CYS A 367 11.98 -10.81 1.07
CA CYS A 367 12.11 -9.46 1.66
C CYS A 367 10.76 -8.92 2.12
N ILE A 368 9.70 -9.14 1.33
CA ILE A 368 8.35 -8.68 1.63
C ILE A 368 7.80 -9.38 2.87
N ILE A 369 7.89 -10.71 2.93
CA ILE A 369 7.40 -11.47 4.10
C ILE A 369 8.24 -11.19 5.35
N ALA A 370 9.57 -11.10 5.23
CA ALA A 370 10.44 -10.72 6.35
C ALA A 370 10.04 -9.33 6.91
N GLY A 371 9.79 -8.36 6.03
CA GLY A 371 9.28 -7.04 6.43
C GLY A 371 7.97 -7.12 7.20
N THR A 372 7.05 -7.97 6.77
CA THR A 372 5.78 -8.19 7.47
C THR A 372 5.98 -8.82 8.85
N VAL A 373 6.91 -9.78 8.97
CA VAL A 373 7.27 -10.37 10.28
C VAL A 373 7.82 -9.29 11.22
N PHE A 374 8.70 -8.40 10.73
CA PHE A 374 9.24 -7.31 11.54
C PHE A 374 8.16 -6.36 12.04
N GLN A 375 7.21 -5.98 11.17
CA GLN A 375 6.07 -5.13 11.54
C GLN A 375 5.16 -5.80 12.57
N ALA A 376 4.81 -7.07 12.36
CA ALA A 376 3.94 -7.85 13.25
C ALA A 376 4.53 -8.05 14.65
N LEU A 377 5.87 -8.12 14.74
CA LEU A 377 6.60 -8.21 16.01
C LEU A 377 6.91 -6.84 16.66
N GLY A 378 6.41 -5.73 16.08
CA GLY A 378 6.66 -4.38 16.59
C GLY A 378 8.07 -3.86 16.30
N LYS A 379 8.79 -4.45 15.35
CA LYS A 379 10.16 -4.07 14.93
C LYS A 379 10.19 -3.47 13.52
N ALA A 380 9.19 -2.66 13.18
CA ALA A 380 9.01 -2.06 11.86
C ALA A 380 10.20 -1.20 11.39
N VAL A 381 11.04 -0.72 12.29
CA VAL A 381 12.29 -0.02 11.96
C VAL A 381 13.20 -0.88 11.08
N PHE A 382 13.25 -2.21 11.30
CA PHE A 382 14.03 -3.08 10.42
C PHE A 382 13.46 -3.14 9.01
N SER A 383 12.12 -3.18 8.86
CA SER A 383 11.46 -3.11 7.55
C SER A 383 11.78 -1.78 6.85
N MET A 384 11.75 -0.68 7.59
CA MET A 384 12.08 0.65 7.06
C MET A 384 13.54 0.71 6.59
N ILE A 385 14.49 0.21 7.39
CA ILE A 385 15.92 0.17 7.02
C ILE A 385 16.11 -0.63 5.73
N VAL A 386 15.49 -1.82 5.62
CA VAL A 386 15.55 -2.65 4.40
C VAL A 386 14.99 -1.88 3.20
N SER A 387 13.85 -1.19 3.35
CA SER A 387 13.26 -0.37 2.28
C SER A 387 14.15 0.79 1.84
N ILE A 388 14.73 1.53 2.80
CA ILE A 388 15.67 2.62 2.51
C ILE A 388 16.91 2.08 1.80
N MET A 389 17.50 1.02 2.34
CA MET A 389 18.68 0.38 1.73
C MET A 389 18.38 -0.05 0.29
N ARG A 390 17.27 -0.76 0.08
CA ARG A 390 16.90 -1.26 -1.25
C ARG A 390 16.69 -0.12 -2.26
N GLN A 391 15.86 0.86 -1.94
CA GLN A 391 15.38 1.84 -2.90
C GLN A 391 16.27 3.07 -3.02
N LEU A 392 16.75 3.63 -1.89
CA LEU A 392 17.50 4.88 -1.92
C LEU A 392 19.02 4.66 -1.93
N VAL A 393 19.53 3.71 -1.13
CA VAL A 393 20.98 3.53 -0.95
C VAL A 393 21.57 2.64 -2.03
N VAL A 394 20.84 1.66 -2.56
CA VAL A 394 21.36 0.71 -3.54
C VAL A 394 20.78 0.95 -4.93
N LEU A 395 19.45 0.93 -5.11
CA LEU A 395 18.83 0.97 -6.43
C LEU A 395 19.15 2.26 -7.18
N ILE A 396 18.96 3.43 -6.56
CA ILE A 396 19.20 4.72 -7.22
C ILE A 396 20.69 4.92 -7.55
N PRO A 397 21.65 4.74 -6.61
CA PRO A 397 23.06 4.86 -6.95
C PRO A 397 23.53 3.83 -7.96
N ALA A 398 23.06 2.56 -7.86
CA ALA A 398 23.39 1.54 -8.84
C ALA A 398 22.87 1.92 -10.23
N ALA A 399 21.62 2.37 -10.35
CA ALA A 399 21.05 2.82 -11.61
C ALA A 399 21.86 3.98 -12.21
N TYR A 400 22.24 4.97 -11.39
CA TYR A 400 23.05 6.11 -11.82
C TYR A 400 24.44 5.67 -12.29
N ILE A 401 25.15 4.85 -11.53
CA ILE A 401 26.47 4.34 -11.89
C ILE A 401 26.40 3.51 -13.18
N LEU A 402 25.46 2.59 -13.27
CA LEU A 402 25.25 1.73 -14.41
C LEU A 402 24.87 2.52 -15.68
N SER A 403 24.13 3.64 -15.53
CA SER A 403 23.81 4.54 -16.63
C SER A 403 25.05 5.18 -17.28
N LYS A 404 26.08 5.45 -16.48
CA LYS A 404 27.34 6.06 -16.96
C LYS A 404 28.32 5.03 -17.52
N ILE A 405 28.27 3.77 -17.10
CA ILE A 405 29.22 2.73 -17.52
C ILE A 405 28.71 1.97 -18.74
N GLY A 406 27.44 1.55 -18.77
CA GLY A 406 26.95 0.59 -19.77
C GLY A 406 25.70 1.04 -20.52
N GLY A 407 25.24 2.27 -20.29
CA GLY A 407 24.03 2.79 -20.94
C GLY A 407 22.74 2.14 -20.47
N LEU A 408 21.66 2.35 -21.22
CA LEU A 408 20.29 1.99 -20.82
C LEU A 408 20.11 0.51 -20.51
N HIS A 409 20.68 -0.41 -21.26
CA HIS A 409 20.52 -1.85 -21.06
C HIS A 409 21.04 -2.32 -19.69
N VAL A 410 22.08 -1.68 -19.20
CA VAL A 410 22.70 -2.06 -17.92
C VAL A 410 22.00 -1.45 -16.73
N VAL A 411 21.31 -0.32 -16.91
CA VAL A 411 20.52 0.35 -15.85
C VAL A 411 19.51 -0.61 -15.20
N TRP A 412 18.87 -1.47 -15.97
CA TRP A 412 17.85 -2.41 -15.47
C TRP A 412 18.39 -3.42 -14.46
N TRP A 413 19.69 -3.70 -14.47
CA TRP A 413 20.35 -4.56 -13.48
C TRP A 413 20.36 -3.97 -12.07
N SER A 414 20.11 -2.67 -11.93
CA SER A 414 19.99 -2.04 -10.62
C SER A 414 18.90 -2.69 -9.74
N PHE A 415 17.82 -3.22 -10.33
CA PHE A 415 16.75 -3.89 -9.62
C PHE A 415 17.18 -5.23 -9.00
N PRO A 416 17.73 -6.20 -9.76
CA PRO A 416 18.28 -7.42 -9.19
C PRO A 416 19.37 -7.18 -8.15
N ILE A 417 20.28 -6.23 -8.40
CA ILE A 417 21.36 -5.87 -7.45
C ILE A 417 20.77 -5.37 -6.13
N ALA A 418 19.80 -4.45 -6.19
CA ALA A 418 19.14 -3.91 -5.01
C ALA A 418 18.41 -5.01 -4.23
N GLU A 419 17.76 -5.95 -4.91
CA GLU A 419 17.04 -7.03 -4.28
C GLU A 419 17.97 -8.04 -3.59
N VAL A 420 19.11 -8.39 -4.18
CA VAL A 420 20.11 -9.26 -3.55
C VAL A 420 20.65 -8.66 -2.26
N ILE A 421 20.99 -7.36 -2.26
CA ILE A 421 21.47 -6.67 -1.05
C ILE A 421 20.35 -6.60 0.00
N SER A 422 19.12 -6.29 -0.44
CA SER A 422 17.93 -6.29 0.42
C SER A 422 17.69 -7.66 1.08
N PHE A 423 17.88 -8.74 0.32
CA PHE A 423 17.78 -10.11 0.82
C PHE A 423 18.81 -10.39 1.92
N ILE A 424 20.07 -10.02 1.69
CA ILE A 424 21.15 -10.21 2.67
C ILE A 424 20.83 -9.47 3.98
N VAL A 425 20.43 -8.20 3.89
CA VAL A 425 20.06 -7.38 5.06
C VAL A 425 18.82 -7.94 5.76
N SER A 426 17.80 -8.32 5.00
CA SER A 426 16.56 -8.92 5.54
C SER A 426 16.85 -10.24 6.26
N MET A 427 17.71 -11.09 5.69
CA MET A 427 18.13 -12.36 6.30
C MET A 427 18.90 -12.11 7.61
N ALA A 428 19.82 -11.17 7.62
CA ALA A 428 20.57 -10.81 8.83
C ALA A 428 19.62 -10.34 9.95
N PHE A 429 18.67 -9.47 9.64
CA PHE A 429 17.67 -9.02 10.61
C PHE A 429 16.72 -10.14 11.04
N LEU A 430 16.31 -11.02 10.13
CA LEU A 430 15.45 -12.15 10.48
C LEU A 430 16.15 -13.13 11.41
N ILE A 431 17.42 -13.43 11.16
CA ILE A 431 18.26 -14.27 12.05
C ILE A 431 18.38 -13.61 13.42
N ARG A 432 18.64 -12.30 13.47
CA ARG A 432 18.70 -11.56 14.74
C ARG A 432 17.38 -11.65 15.51
N ILE A 433 16.25 -11.38 14.85
CA ILE A 433 14.92 -11.47 15.48
C ILE A 433 14.61 -12.91 15.91
N TYR A 434 14.96 -13.89 15.10
CA TYR A 434 14.78 -15.30 15.46
C TYR A 434 15.52 -15.62 16.78
N LYS A 435 16.80 -15.26 16.87
CA LYS A 435 17.63 -15.52 18.07
C LYS A 435 17.17 -14.74 19.30
N THR A 436 16.79 -13.46 19.12
CA THR A 436 16.51 -12.55 20.25
C THR A 436 15.06 -12.58 20.73
N ILE A 437 14.11 -12.91 19.85
CA ILE A 437 12.68 -12.86 20.13
C ILE A 437 12.04 -14.25 19.94
N ILE A 438 12.05 -14.78 18.70
CA ILE A 438 11.24 -15.95 18.35
C ILE A 438 11.67 -17.19 19.12
N ARG A 439 12.97 -17.44 19.24
CA ARG A 439 13.52 -18.61 19.95
C ARG A 439 13.18 -18.60 21.45
N LYS A 440 12.97 -17.42 22.04
CA LYS A 440 12.63 -17.29 23.45
C LYS A 440 11.16 -17.54 23.77
N ILE A 441 10.30 -17.58 22.76
CA ILE A 441 8.88 -17.88 22.93
C ILE A 441 8.73 -19.37 23.22
N PRO A 442 7.89 -19.79 24.18
CA PRO A 442 7.58 -21.19 24.42
C PRO A 442 7.06 -21.88 23.15
N GLU A 443 7.31 -23.19 23.03
CA GLU A 443 6.94 -23.92 21.80
C GLU A 443 5.43 -23.91 21.52
N GLY A 444 4.59 -23.88 22.56
CA GLY A 444 3.14 -23.92 22.43
C GLY A 444 2.63 -25.24 21.84
N LYS A 445 1.31 -25.48 21.95
CA LYS A 445 0.65 -26.60 21.25
C LYS A 445 0.35 -26.21 19.80
N LEU A 446 0.46 -27.14 18.87
CA LEU A 446 0.07 -26.98 17.45
C LEU A 446 -1.45 -26.92 17.30
#